data_0d9de386e7d72759811f75e47c651bd1
#
_entry.id   0d9de386e7d72759811f75e47c651bd1
#
_cell.length_a   1.000
_cell.length_b   1.000
_cell.length_c   1.000
_cell.angle_alpha   90.00
_cell.angle_beta   90.00
_cell.angle_gamma   90.00
#
_symmetry.space_group_name_H-M   'P 1'
#
loop_
_entity.id
_entity.type
_entity.pdbx_description
1 polymer ?
#
loop_
_entity_poly.entity_id
_entity_poly.type
_entity_poly.pdbx_seq_one_letter_code
_entity_poly.pdbx_strand_id
1 'polypeptide(L)'
;MIDIREIQEVVDLGTIPGAIHCPRGMLEFWASPASPYFRDYFQENRRTVVFCAGGGRSVLAVKSMEAMGFNDVAHLEAGFGGWQKAGEAIEDASQTSRWMRKPKDAS
;
A
#
# COMPACT_ATOMS: atom_id res chain seq x y z
N MET A 1 4.71 5.90 1.09
CA MET A 1 4.43 4.70 0.28
C MET A 1 3.09 4.09 0.65
N ILE A 2 2.41 3.54 -0.33
CA ILE A 2 1.11 2.91 -0.16
C ILE A 2 1.23 1.43 -0.48
N ASP A 3 0.91 0.58 0.48
CA ASP A 3 0.88 -0.87 0.34
C ASP A 3 -0.53 -1.27 -0.11
N ILE A 4 -0.65 -1.76 -1.36
CA ILE A 4 -1.96 -2.10 -1.93
C ILE A 4 -2.27 -3.60 -1.89
N ARG A 5 -1.45 -4.38 -1.16
CA ARG A 5 -1.68 -5.82 -1.02
C ARG A 5 -2.92 -6.09 -0.16
N GLU A 6 -3.38 -7.34 -0.22
CA GLU A 6 -4.46 -7.78 0.66
C GLU A 6 -3.98 -7.81 2.11
N ILE A 7 -4.91 -7.59 3.04
CA ILE A 7 -4.56 -7.50 4.47
C ILE A 7 -3.83 -8.75 4.97
N GLN A 8 -4.18 -9.93 4.47
CA GLN A 8 -3.55 -11.18 4.89
C GLN A 8 -2.05 -11.20 4.52
N GLU A 9 -1.70 -10.72 3.34
CA GLU A 9 -0.30 -10.64 2.92
C GLU A 9 0.48 -9.70 3.85
N VAL A 10 -0.12 -8.58 4.19
CA VAL A 10 0.53 -7.57 5.05
C VAL A 10 0.75 -8.11 6.46
N VAL A 11 -0.23 -8.80 7.00
CA VAL A 11 -0.14 -9.39 8.35
C VAL A 11 0.91 -10.51 8.38
N ASP A 12 0.90 -11.38 7.37
CA ASP A 12 1.78 -12.55 7.37
C ASP A 12 3.23 -12.21 7.06
N LEU A 13 3.48 -11.24 6.19
CA LEU A 13 4.81 -10.96 5.66
C LEU A 13 5.41 -9.65 6.15
N GLY A 14 4.62 -8.82 6.82
CA GLY A 14 5.04 -7.48 7.21
C GLY A 14 4.90 -6.49 6.08
N THR A 15 5.37 -5.27 6.31
CA THR A 15 5.29 -4.19 5.34
C THR A 15 6.56 -3.33 5.37
N ILE A 16 6.66 -2.37 4.46
CA ILE A 16 7.75 -1.39 4.47
C ILE A 16 7.48 -0.38 5.58
N PRO A 17 8.46 -0.09 6.45
CA PRO A 17 8.27 0.88 7.53
C PRO A 17 7.73 2.22 7.01
N GLY A 18 6.71 2.73 7.67
CA GLY A 18 6.08 3.98 7.31
C GLY A 18 5.07 3.89 6.17
N ALA A 19 4.89 2.73 5.56
CA ALA A 19 3.90 2.56 4.51
C ALA A 19 2.49 2.58 5.08
N ILE A 20 1.58 3.16 4.32
CA ILE A 20 0.15 3.18 4.65
C ILE A 20 -0.50 2.02 3.89
N HIS A 21 -1.30 1.22 4.59
CA HIS A 21 -2.02 0.15 3.95
C HIS A 21 -3.33 0.67 3.34
N CYS A 22 -3.47 0.48 2.04
CA CYS A 22 -4.70 0.77 1.31
C CYS A 22 -4.94 -0.37 0.32
N PRO A 23 -5.72 -1.38 0.70
CA PRO A 23 -5.96 -2.53 -0.18
C PRO A 23 -6.43 -2.07 -1.56
N ARG A 24 -5.99 -2.78 -2.61
CA ARG A 24 -6.28 -2.36 -3.98
C ARG A 24 -7.77 -2.07 -4.21
N GLY A 25 -8.67 -2.85 -3.60
CA GLY A 25 -10.11 -2.67 -3.73
C GLY A 25 -10.64 -1.37 -3.14
N MET A 26 -9.89 -0.72 -2.26
CA MET A 26 -10.29 0.54 -1.63
C MET A 26 -9.57 1.75 -2.21
N LEU A 27 -8.63 1.55 -3.13
CA LEU A 27 -7.76 2.63 -3.60
C LEU A 27 -8.53 3.82 -4.17
N GLU A 28 -9.44 3.57 -5.10
CA GLU A 28 -10.21 4.65 -5.71
C GLU A 28 -11.11 5.36 -4.70
N PHE A 29 -11.69 4.60 -3.78
CA PHE A 29 -12.56 5.17 -2.75
C PHE A 29 -11.80 6.09 -1.79
N TRP A 30 -10.59 5.71 -1.43
CA TRP A 30 -9.81 6.49 -0.47
C TRP A 30 -9.04 7.63 -1.13
N ALA A 31 -8.71 7.50 -2.40
CA ALA A 31 -7.89 8.49 -3.12
C ALA A 31 -8.73 9.59 -3.80
N SER A 32 -10.02 9.37 -4.02
CA SER A 32 -10.88 10.33 -4.71
C SER A 32 -11.47 11.36 -3.75
N PRO A 33 -11.23 12.68 -3.98
CA PRO A 33 -11.86 13.72 -3.17
C PRO A 33 -13.39 13.72 -3.23
N ALA A 34 -13.96 13.13 -4.28
CA ALA A 34 -15.42 13.03 -4.43
C ALA A 34 -16.03 11.91 -3.61
N SER A 35 -15.21 11.01 -3.06
CA SER A 35 -15.68 9.87 -2.28
C SER A 35 -15.93 10.28 -0.83
N PRO A 36 -17.01 9.77 -0.18
CA PRO A 36 -17.21 9.98 1.26
C PRO A 36 -16.14 9.29 2.12
N TYR A 37 -15.34 8.40 1.52
CA TYR A 37 -14.27 7.67 2.22
C TYR A 37 -12.89 8.28 1.96
N PHE A 38 -12.82 9.46 1.36
CA PHE A 38 -11.55 10.12 1.03
C PHE A 38 -10.61 10.20 2.22
N ARG A 39 -9.35 9.86 1.98
CA ARG A 39 -8.26 9.99 2.96
C ARG A 39 -7.31 11.09 2.48
N ASP A 40 -7.11 12.10 3.30
CA ASP A 40 -6.41 13.33 2.92
C ASP A 40 -4.90 13.17 2.72
N TYR A 41 -4.32 12.02 3.06
CA TYR A 41 -2.92 11.75 2.71
C TYR A 41 -2.74 11.46 1.22
N PHE A 42 -3.81 11.24 0.46
CA PHE A 42 -3.76 11.19 -1.00
C PHE A 42 -3.85 12.61 -1.55
N GLN A 43 -2.75 13.10 -2.13
CA GLN A 43 -2.67 14.45 -2.69
C GLN A 43 -2.20 14.37 -4.13
N GLU A 44 -2.94 14.96 -5.06
CA GLU A 44 -2.66 14.86 -6.50
C GLU A 44 -1.27 15.38 -6.90
N ASN A 45 -0.79 16.40 -6.20
CA ASN A 45 0.49 17.03 -6.50
C ASN A 45 1.65 16.48 -5.66
N ARG A 46 1.40 15.50 -4.84
CA ARG A 46 2.38 14.90 -3.96
C ARG A 46 2.83 13.56 -4.53
N ARG A 47 4.15 13.32 -4.48
CA ARG A 47 4.67 12.03 -4.93
C ARG A 47 4.08 10.89 -4.12
N THR A 48 3.52 9.93 -4.84
CA THR A 48 2.95 8.71 -4.24
C THR A 48 3.63 7.50 -4.86
N VAL A 49 4.14 6.62 -4.01
CA VAL A 49 4.72 5.35 -4.45
C VAL A 49 3.83 4.22 -3.95
N VAL A 50 3.32 3.41 -4.85
CA VAL A 50 2.49 2.25 -4.51
C VAL A 50 3.28 0.96 -4.72
N PHE A 51 2.98 -0.07 -3.96
CA PHE A 51 3.64 -1.36 -4.15
C PHE A 51 2.70 -2.53 -3.82
N CYS A 52 2.98 -3.64 -4.45
CA CYS A 52 2.32 -4.91 -4.17
C CYS A 52 3.39 -5.99 -3.94
N ALA A 53 3.05 -7.25 -4.08
CA ALA A 53 4.02 -8.32 -3.81
C ALA A 53 5.12 -8.40 -4.87
N GLY A 54 4.75 -8.36 -6.15
CA GLY A 54 5.69 -8.55 -7.27
C GLY A 54 5.62 -7.52 -8.38
N GLY A 55 4.80 -6.48 -8.23
CA GLY A 55 4.72 -5.39 -9.20
C GLY A 55 3.52 -5.43 -10.14
N GLY A 56 2.80 -6.56 -10.23
CA GLY A 56 1.68 -6.69 -11.18
C GLY A 56 0.48 -5.82 -10.85
N ARG A 57 0.02 -5.89 -9.62
CA ARG A 57 -1.13 -5.09 -9.16
C ARG A 57 -0.78 -3.60 -9.13
N SER A 58 0.44 -3.26 -8.75
CA SER A 58 0.85 -1.85 -8.60
C SER A 58 0.97 -1.14 -9.95
N VAL A 59 1.32 -1.83 -11.03
CA VAL A 59 1.29 -1.25 -12.37
C VAL A 59 -0.12 -0.75 -12.72
N LEU A 60 -1.13 -1.56 -12.45
CA LEU A 60 -2.51 -1.18 -12.72
C LEU A 60 -2.99 -0.09 -11.78
N ALA A 61 -2.52 -0.10 -10.54
CA ALA A 61 -2.84 0.95 -9.57
C ALA A 61 -2.30 2.31 -10.02
N VAL A 62 -1.08 2.36 -10.55
CA VAL A 62 -0.51 3.60 -11.09
C VAL A 62 -1.38 4.14 -12.22
N LYS A 63 -1.80 3.28 -13.14
CA LYS A 63 -2.66 3.70 -14.26
C LYS A 63 -3.99 4.27 -13.76
N SER A 64 -4.59 3.62 -12.77
CA SER A 64 -5.85 4.09 -12.20
C SER A 64 -5.68 5.45 -11.53
N MET A 65 -4.62 5.64 -10.75
CA MET A 65 -4.35 6.90 -10.08
C MET A 65 -4.06 8.03 -11.07
N GLU A 66 -3.31 7.74 -12.13
CA GLU A 66 -3.06 8.74 -13.18
C GLU A 66 -4.36 9.16 -13.86
N ALA A 67 -5.27 8.21 -14.12
CA ALA A 67 -6.58 8.52 -14.67
C ALA A 67 -7.43 9.37 -13.73
N MET A 68 -7.18 9.30 -12.42
CA MET A 68 -7.85 10.12 -11.41
C MET A 68 -7.24 11.52 -11.25
N GLY A 69 -6.13 11.81 -11.93
CA GLY A 69 -5.50 13.12 -11.89
C GLY A 69 -4.23 13.21 -11.05
N PHE A 70 -3.72 12.10 -10.54
CA PHE A 70 -2.48 12.11 -9.79
C PHE A 70 -1.29 12.32 -10.73
N ASN A 71 -0.45 13.31 -10.43
CA ASN A 71 0.61 13.77 -11.33
C ASN A 71 1.94 13.04 -11.16
N ASP A 72 2.21 12.52 -9.98
CA ASP A 72 3.50 11.94 -9.66
C ASP A 72 3.30 10.63 -8.89
N VAL A 73 2.96 9.59 -9.63
CA VAL A 73 2.74 8.25 -9.08
C VAL A 73 3.76 7.30 -9.68
N ALA A 74 4.37 6.52 -8.81
CA ALA A 74 5.32 5.48 -9.21
C ALA A 74 5.00 4.20 -8.44
N HIS A 75 5.63 3.10 -8.84
CA HIS A 75 5.52 1.85 -8.10
C HIS A 75 6.89 1.19 -7.94
N LEU A 76 6.98 0.30 -6.97
CA LEU A 76 8.18 -0.54 -6.82
C LEU A 76 8.06 -1.69 -7.82
N GLU A 77 8.94 -1.71 -8.81
CA GLU A 77 8.88 -2.68 -9.89
C GLU A 77 8.96 -4.13 -9.39
N ALA A 78 9.88 -4.41 -8.46
CA ALA A 78 10.04 -5.73 -7.86
C ALA A 78 9.12 -5.97 -6.67
N GLY A 79 8.37 -4.96 -6.24
CA GLY A 79 7.42 -5.04 -5.16
C GLY A 79 8.04 -5.35 -3.80
N PHE A 80 7.20 -5.78 -2.88
CA PHE A 80 7.64 -6.15 -1.53
C PHE A 80 8.61 -7.33 -1.55
N GLY A 81 8.42 -8.28 -2.47
CA GLY A 81 9.34 -9.41 -2.63
C GLY A 81 10.75 -8.97 -2.95
N GLY A 82 10.90 -8.00 -3.85
CA GLY A 82 12.20 -7.42 -4.17
C GLY A 82 12.81 -6.64 -3.01
N TRP A 83 11.98 -5.90 -2.29
CA TRP A 83 12.40 -5.18 -1.10
C TRP A 83 12.97 -6.13 -0.04
N GLN A 84 12.27 -7.23 0.20
CA GLN A 84 12.69 -8.25 1.16
C GLN A 84 13.99 -8.94 0.74
N LYS A 85 14.12 -9.28 -0.54
CA LYS A 85 15.33 -9.92 -1.08
C LYS A 85 16.55 -9.01 -0.99
N ALA A 86 16.35 -7.71 -1.08
CA ALA A 86 17.42 -6.73 -0.96
C ALA A 86 17.87 -6.52 0.48
N GLY A 87 17.22 -7.17 1.45
CA GLY A 87 17.58 -7.07 2.86
C GLY A 87 17.14 -5.77 3.52
N GLU A 88 16.19 -5.07 2.92
CA GLU A 88 15.68 -3.81 3.46
C GLU A 88 14.76 -4.04 4.67
N ALA A 89 14.57 -3.01 5.48
CA ALA A 89 13.81 -3.09 6.72
C ALA A 89 12.34 -3.47 6.47
N ILE A 90 11.83 -4.35 7.33
CA ILE A 90 10.44 -4.79 7.31
C ILE A 90 9.84 -4.54 8.68
N GLU A 91 8.61 -4.03 8.70
CA GLU A 91 7.86 -3.75 9.90
C GLU A 91 6.70 -4.73 10.04
N ASP A 92 6.46 -5.20 11.27
CA ASP A 92 5.28 -6.00 11.56
C ASP A 92 4.07 -5.07 11.59
N ALA A 93 3.20 -5.19 10.58
CA ALA A 93 2.03 -4.32 10.45
C ALA A 93 1.06 -4.43 11.62
N SER A 94 1.04 -5.57 12.31
CA SER A 94 0.18 -5.76 13.48
C SER A 94 0.56 -4.85 14.65
N GLN A 95 1.77 -4.29 14.62
CA GLN A 95 2.24 -3.35 15.64
C GLN A 95 1.74 -1.93 15.37
N THR A 96 1.39 -1.61 14.14
CA THR A 96 1.06 -0.24 13.73
C THR A 96 -0.40 -0.03 13.39
N SER A 97 -1.19 -1.10 13.28
CA SER A 97 -2.61 -0.99 12.92
C SER A 97 -3.47 -1.80 13.89
N ARG A 98 -4.43 -1.11 14.50
CA ARG A 98 -5.39 -1.78 15.38
C ARG A 98 -6.33 -2.73 14.62
N TRP A 99 -6.38 -2.62 13.30
CA TRP A 99 -7.23 -3.46 12.46
C TRP A 99 -6.50 -4.67 11.90
N MET A 100 -5.15 -4.68 11.97
CA MET A 100 -4.31 -5.75 11.46
C MET A 100 -3.58 -6.42 12.62
N ARG A 101 -4.28 -7.30 13.32
CA ARG A 101 -3.71 -7.99 14.47
C ARG A 101 -3.58 -9.48 14.20
N LYS A 102 -2.45 -10.05 14.59
CA LYS A 102 -2.28 -11.48 14.58
C LYS A 102 -3.13 -12.09 15.69
N PRO A 103 -3.66 -13.31 15.50
CA PRO A 103 -4.36 -14.00 16.58
C PRO A 103 -3.49 -14.14 17.81
N LYS A 104 -4.08 -13.98 19.00
CA LYS A 104 -3.31 -14.06 20.25
C LYS A 104 -2.66 -15.41 20.49
N ASP A 105 -3.28 -16.46 20.06
CA ASP A 105 -2.78 -17.83 20.18
C ASP A 105 -1.62 -18.12 19.23
N ALA A 106 -1.36 -17.24 18.28
CA ALA A 106 -0.22 -17.34 17.38
C ALA A 106 1.04 -16.71 17.97
N SER A 107 0.88 -16.02 19.06
CA SER A 107 2.00 -15.34 19.74
C SER A 107 2.75 -16.26 20.68
#